data_59128eaf2b7c02171b584d2bc722d312
#
_entry.id   59128eaf2b7c02171b584d2bc722d312
#
_cell.length_a   1.000
_cell.length_b   1.000
_cell.length_c   1.000
_cell.angle_alpha   90.00
_cell.angle_beta   90.00
_cell.angle_gamma   90.00
#
_symmetry.space_group_name_H-M   'P 1'
#
loop_
_entity.id
_entity.type
_entity.pdbx_description
1 polymer ?
#
loop_
_entity_poly.entity_id
_entity_poly.type
_entity_poly.pdbx_seq_one_letter_code
_entity_poly.pdbx_strand_id
1 'polypeptide(L)'
;FVKQSREAPAVFKYNGKYYMLSSGCTGWDPNVAELAVADSIMGQWTTIGNPCTGPDADKTFYAQSTYVQQVYGKGNAYIAMFDRWKKKNLEDSRYVWLPLEFGKDGTIAIPWRDSWDPRTQWEGQGDFSAGKGTFLLNGKPFVIKAAELHYPRIPKAYWDQRIKLCKALGMNTICLYVFWNSHESQPGVFDFTGQNDLAEFCRLCQQNDMYVILRPGPYVCAEWEMGGLPWWLLKKKDIRLRESDPYFMERVGIFEKAVAEQVAGMTIQNGGPIIMVQVE
;
A
#
# COMPACT_ATOMS: atom_id res chain seq x y z
N PHE A 1 -13.15 -2.24 -23.01
CA PHE A 1 -11.86 -2.30 -22.31
C PHE A 1 -10.75 -1.63 -23.15
N VAL A 2 -9.73 -2.34 -23.61
CA VAL A 2 -8.55 -1.76 -24.29
C VAL A 2 -8.69 -1.55 -25.80
N LYS A 3 -9.88 -1.62 -26.36
CA LYS A 3 -10.19 -1.46 -27.80
C LYS A 3 -9.40 -2.40 -28.74
N GLN A 4 -9.05 -3.58 -28.26
CA GLN A 4 -8.37 -4.64 -29.01
C GLN A 4 -8.91 -6.00 -28.60
N SER A 5 -8.74 -6.98 -29.50
CA SER A 5 -9.09 -8.38 -29.20
C SER A 5 -8.01 -8.98 -28.31
N ARG A 6 -8.37 -9.23 -27.05
CA ARG A 6 -7.49 -9.83 -26.03
C ARG A 6 -8.20 -10.99 -25.38
N GLU A 7 -7.45 -11.96 -24.90
CA GLU A 7 -7.94 -13.13 -24.18
C GLU A 7 -7.16 -13.41 -22.91
N ALA A 8 -7.60 -14.37 -22.11
CA ALA A 8 -6.97 -14.77 -20.85
C ALA A 8 -6.69 -13.62 -19.87
N PRO A 9 -7.70 -12.80 -19.54
CA PRO A 9 -7.51 -11.66 -18.64
C PRO A 9 -7.27 -12.12 -17.21
N ALA A 10 -6.14 -11.71 -16.61
CA ALA A 10 -5.83 -11.85 -15.19
C ALA A 10 -5.84 -10.47 -14.54
N VAL A 11 -6.87 -10.19 -13.75
CA VAL A 11 -7.08 -8.87 -13.13
C VAL A 11 -6.63 -8.90 -11.68
N PHE A 12 -5.89 -7.88 -11.25
CA PHE A 12 -5.49 -7.69 -9.86
C PHE A 12 -5.56 -6.21 -9.46
N LYS A 13 -5.59 -5.96 -8.16
CA LYS A 13 -5.59 -4.61 -7.61
C LYS A 13 -4.27 -4.35 -6.91
N TYR A 14 -3.62 -3.23 -7.24
CA TYR A 14 -2.39 -2.80 -6.61
C TYR A 14 -2.40 -1.28 -6.47
N ASN A 15 -2.05 -0.78 -5.29
CA ASN A 15 -1.95 0.64 -4.97
C ASN A 15 -3.18 1.47 -5.42
N GLY A 16 -4.38 0.95 -5.11
CA GLY A 16 -5.65 1.61 -5.42
C GLY A 16 -6.14 1.47 -6.86
N LYS A 17 -5.29 1.03 -7.80
CA LYS A 17 -5.63 0.84 -9.22
C LYS A 17 -5.87 -0.61 -9.57
N TYR A 18 -6.57 -0.84 -10.66
CA TYR A 18 -6.78 -2.16 -11.25
C TYR A 18 -5.82 -2.36 -12.41
N TYR A 19 -5.22 -3.54 -12.48
CA TYR A 19 -4.32 -3.96 -13.56
C TYR A 19 -4.87 -5.21 -14.21
N MET A 20 -4.72 -5.34 -15.50
CA MET A 20 -5.15 -6.49 -16.28
C MET A 20 -3.99 -6.97 -17.15
N LEU A 21 -3.52 -8.17 -16.87
CA LEU A 21 -2.60 -8.91 -17.72
C LEU A 21 -3.42 -9.73 -18.70
N SER A 22 -3.06 -9.74 -19.99
CA SER A 22 -3.81 -10.45 -21.03
C SER A 22 -2.90 -10.87 -22.18
N SER A 23 -3.38 -11.78 -23.00
CA SER A 23 -2.70 -12.23 -24.22
C SER A 23 -3.44 -11.82 -25.50
N GLY A 24 -2.76 -11.84 -26.64
CA GLY A 24 -3.39 -11.70 -27.96
C GLY A 24 -4.15 -12.97 -28.35
N CYS A 25 -5.06 -12.84 -29.32
CA CYS A 25 -5.86 -13.95 -29.83
C CYS A 25 -5.12 -14.66 -30.99
N THR A 26 -4.14 -15.51 -30.65
CA THR A 26 -3.33 -16.26 -31.64
C THR A 26 -3.54 -17.79 -31.55
N GLY A 27 -4.61 -18.22 -30.90
CA GLY A 27 -4.89 -19.63 -30.63
C GLY A 27 -3.82 -20.25 -29.75
N TRP A 28 -3.22 -21.35 -30.19
CA TRP A 28 -2.17 -22.05 -29.41
C TRP A 28 -0.75 -21.49 -29.60
N ASP A 29 -0.58 -20.48 -30.44
CA ASP A 29 0.74 -19.93 -30.69
C ASP A 29 1.07 -18.83 -29.68
N PRO A 30 2.26 -18.88 -29.04
CA PRO A 30 2.66 -17.92 -28.03
C PRO A 30 2.71 -16.50 -28.61
N ASN A 31 2.28 -15.53 -27.82
CA ASN A 31 2.31 -14.12 -28.19
C ASN A 31 2.74 -13.24 -27.01
N VAL A 32 2.89 -11.96 -27.26
CA VAL A 32 3.30 -10.98 -26.26
C VAL A 32 2.16 -10.68 -25.28
N ALA A 33 2.45 -10.74 -24.00
CA ALA A 33 1.55 -10.27 -22.95
C ALA A 33 1.39 -8.75 -23.00
N GLU A 34 0.25 -8.27 -22.54
CA GLU A 34 -0.02 -6.86 -22.38
C GLU A 34 -0.59 -6.59 -21.00
N LEU A 35 -0.07 -5.57 -20.33
CA LEU A 35 -0.57 -5.02 -19.11
C LEU A 35 -1.35 -3.75 -19.40
N ALA A 36 -2.54 -3.63 -18.83
CA ALA A 36 -3.35 -2.42 -18.86
C ALA A 36 -3.72 -1.99 -17.43
N VAL A 37 -4.00 -0.70 -17.23
CA VAL A 37 -4.35 -0.10 -15.93
C VAL A 37 -5.65 0.69 -16.03
N ALA A 38 -6.42 0.70 -14.94
CA ALA A 38 -7.62 1.53 -14.77
C ALA A 38 -7.79 1.97 -13.31
N ASP A 39 -8.45 3.10 -13.10
CA ASP A 39 -8.78 3.59 -11.75
C ASP A 39 -9.98 2.82 -11.14
N SER A 40 -10.83 2.23 -11.97
CA SER A 40 -11.90 1.34 -11.55
C SER A 40 -12.04 0.17 -12.52
N ILE A 41 -12.54 -0.97 -12.03
CA ILE A 41 -12.68 -2.19 -12.84
C ILE A 41 -13.60 -2.01 -14.06
N MET A 42 -14.61 -1.16 -13.94
CA MET A 42 -15.54 -0.83 -15.03
C MET A 42 -15.18 0.50 -15.72
N GLY A 43 -14.04 1.09 -15.38
CA GLY A 43 -13.57 2.34 -15.94
C GLY A 43 -12.87 2.21 -17.28
N GLN A 44 -12.22 3.29 -17.70
CA GLN A 44 -11.39 3.30 -18.91
C GLN A 44 -10.04 2.65 -18.60
N TRP A 45 -9.66 1.68 -19.42
CA TRP A 45 -8.38 0.98 -19.35
C TRP A 45 -7.38 1.62 -20.29
N THR A 46 -6.16 1.81 -19.81
CA THR A 46 -5.01 2.32 -20.58
C THR A 46 -3.95 1.24 -20.66
N THR A 47 -3.52 0.92 -21.88
CA THR A 47 -2.44 -0.05 -22.12
C THR A 47 -1.11 0.52 -21.65
N ILE A 48 -0.37 -0.25 -20.87
CA ILE A 48 1.00 0.05 -20.42
C ILE A 48 2.03 -0.59 -21.38
N GLY A 49 1.77 -1.82 -21.83
CA GLY A 49 2.63 -2.60 -22.70
C GLY A 49 3.00 -3.96 -22.13
N ASN A 50 4.06 -4.58 -22.64
CA ASN A 50 4.53 -5.89 -22.20
C ASN A 50 5.23 -5.78 -20.82
N PRO A 51 4.73 -6.42 -19.75
CA PRO A 51 5.41 -6.42 -18.46
C PRO A 51 6.51 -7.48 -18.36
N CYS A 52 6.54 -8.46 -19.27
CA CYS A 52 7.52 -9.54 -19.24
C CYS A 52 8.91 -9.06 -19.64
N THR A 53 9.95 -9.51 -18.92
CA THR A 53 11.34 -9.15 -19.20
C THR A 53 12.25 -10.38 -19.14
N GLY A 54 13.33 -10.37 -19.94
CA GLY A 54 14.28 -11.49 -20.05
C GLY A 54 14.06 -12.35 -21.30
N PRO A 55 14.66 -13.54 -21.37
CA PRO A 55 14.54 -14.44 -22.52
C PRO A 55 13.09 -14.80 -22.84
N ASP A 56 12.73 -14.75 -24.14
CA ASP A 56 11.38 -15.08 -24.64
C ASP A 56 10.23 -14.23 -24.06
N ALA A 57 10.53 -13.03 -23.55
CA ALA A 57 9.54 -12.10 -23.02
C ALA A 57 8.54 -11.61 -24.08
N ASP A 58 8.96 -11.56 -25.35
CA ASP A 58 8.12 -11.25 -26.51
C ASP A 58 7.10 -12.34 -26.85
N LYS A 59 7.24 -13.51 -26.25
CA LYS A 59 6.32 -14.66 -26.34
C LYS A 59 5.71 -15.05 -25.01
N THR A 60 5.78 -14.16 -24.02
CA THR A 60 5.30 -14.43 -22.65
C THR A 60 5.84 -15.76 -22.11
N PHE A 61 7.12 -16.04 -22.39
CA PHE A 61 7.80 -17.28 -21.98
C PHE A 61 7.12 -18.56 -22.49
N TYR A 62 6.53 -18.50 -23.68
CA TYR A 62 5.69 -19.56 -24.27
C TYR A 62 4.48 -19.94 -23.42
N ALA A 63 3.89 -18.99 -22.70
CA ALA A 63 2.78 -19.23 -21.79
C ALA A 63 1.67 -18.15 -21.94
N GLN A 64 0.51 -18.41 -21.37
CA GLN A 64 -0.65 -17.51 -21.38
C GLN A 64 -1.06 -17.21 -19.95
N SER A 65 -1.42 -15.96 -19.68
CA SER A 65 -1.87 -15.53 -18.35
C SER A 65 -3.15 -16.25 -17.91
N THR A 66 -3.22 -16.62 -16.63
CA THR A 66 -4.42 -17.24 -16.03
C THR A 66 -4.86 -16.47 -14.79
N TYR A 67 -3.93 -16.12 -13.92
CA TYR A 67 -4.24 -15.45 -12.66
C TYR A 67 -3.06 -14.63 -12.15
N VAL A 68 -3.34 -13.64 -11.32
CA VAL A 68 -2.33 -12.95 -10.50
C VAL A 68 -2.71 -13.10 -9.04
N GLN A 69 -1.95 -13.92 -8.32
CA GLN A 69 -2.17 -14.24 -6.91
C GLN A 69 -1.44 -13.26 -6.01
N GLN A 70 -2.16 -12.55 -5.16
CA GLN A 70 -1.56 -11.84 -4.04
C GLN A 70 -1.13 -12.83 -2.95
N VAL A 71 0.10 -12.68 -2.43
CA VAL A 71 0.60 -13.51 -1.33
C VAL A 71 0.20 -12.86 -0.01
N TYR A 72 -0.67 -13.53 0.74
CA TYR A 72 -1.13 -13.03 2.03
C TYR A 72 0.01 -12.85 3.03
N GLY A 73 -0.05 -11.77 3.81
CA GLY A 73 0.98 -11.44 4.81
C GLY A 73 2.29 -10.91 4.25
N LYS A 74 2.37 -10.73 2.93
CA LYS A 74 3.52 -10.15 2.22
C LYS A 74 3.02 -8.99 1.35
N GLY A 75 3.07 -7.75 1.80
CA GLY A 75 2.48 -6.56 1.21
C GLY A 75 2.35 -6.53 -0.33
N ASN A 76 3.38 -6.07 -1.03
CA ASN A 76 3.38 -5.99 -2.50
C ASN A 76 3.88 -7.28 -3.16
N ALA A 77 3.59 -8.43 -2.57
CA ALA A 77 3.98 -9.73 -3.12
C ALA A 77 2.86 -10.31 -3.98
N TYR A 78 3.13 -10.47 -5.26
CA TYR A 78 2.20 -11.02 -6.24
C TYR A 78 2.91 -12.03 -7.12
N ILE A 79 2.20 -13.10 -7.46
CA ILE A 79 2.67 -14.17 -8.36
C ILE A 79 1.82 -14.10 -9.62
N ALA A 80 2.45 -13.84 -10.77
CA ALA A 80 1.82 -14.02 -12.06
C ALA A 80 1.84 -15.52 -12.40
N MET A 81 0.68 -16.06 -12.66
CA MET A 81 0.47 -17.48 -12.97
C MET A 81 0.08 -17.60 -14.43
N PHE A 82 0.76 -18.51 -15.13
CA PHE A 82 0.59 -18.74 -16.58
C PHE A 82 0.48 -20.22 -16.85
N ASP A 83 -0.29 -20.56 -17.89
CA ASP A 83 -0.33 -21.89 -18.49
C ASP A 83 0.60 -21.94 -19.69
N ARG A 84 1.56 -22.88 -19.68
CA ARG A 84 2.44 -23.15 -20.80
C ARG A 84 1.91 -24.36 -21.58
N TRP A 85 1.14 -24.08 -22.61
CA TRP A 85 0.50 -25.09 -23.42
C TRP A 85 1.52 -25.87 -24.28
N LYS A 86 1.38 -27.19 -24.32
CA LYS A 86 2.09 -28.04 -25.27
C LYS A 86 1.12 -28.50 -26.35
N LYS A 87 0.98 -27.69 -27.39
CA LYS A 87 -0.01 -27.86 -28.49
C LYS A 87 -0.16 -29.29 -29.02
N LYS A 88 0.96 -30.04 -29.17
CA LYS A 88 0.96 -31.41 -29.68
C LYS A 88 0.72 -32.49 -28.63
N ASN A 89 0.74 -32.16 -27.36
CA ASN A 89 0.52 -33.05 -26.24
C ASN A 89 0.09 -32.26 -25.01
N LEU A 90 -1.20 -31.99 -24.88
CA LEU A 90 -1.74 -31.14 -23.83
C LEU A 90 -1.56 -31.74 -22.42
N GLU A 91 -1.47 -33.07 -22.30
CA GLU A 91 -1.21 -33.74 -21.02
C GLU A 91 0.18 -33.39 -20.44
N ASP A 92 1.11 -32.98 -21.28
CA ASP A 92 2.44 -32.53 -20.91
C ASP A 92 2.59 -31.00 -20.83
N SER A 93 1.48 -30.28 -20.78
CA SER A 93 1.48 -28.83 -20.50
C SER A 93 2.03 -28.53 -19.11
N ARG A 94 2.64 -27.38 -18.93
CA ARG A 94 3.29 -26.96 -17.68
C ARG A 94 2.75 -25.61 -17.22
N TYR A 95 3.14 -25.21 -16.03
CA TYR A 95 2.85 -23.90 -15.45
C TYR A 95 4.11 -23.07 -15.38
N VAL A 96 3.95 -21.75 -15.51
CA VAL A 96 5.00 -20.77 -15.25
C VAL A 96 4.46 -19.82 -14.20
N TRP A 97 5.10 -19.76 -13.05
CA TRP A 97 4.76 -18.87 -11.96
C TRP A 97 5.95 -17.97 -11.66
N LEU A 98 5.75 -16.68 -11.80
CA LEU A 98 6.81 -15.69 -11.67
C LEU A 98 6.40 -14.58 -10.70
N PRO A 99 7.32 -14.06 -9.87
CA PRO A 99 7.03 -12.91 -9.02
C PRO A 99 6.83 -11.66 -9.88
N LEU A 100 5.87 -10.81 -9.47
CA LEU A 100 5.79 -9.44 -9.98
C LEU A 100 6.80 -8.57 -9.23
N GLU A 101 7.46 -7.69 -9.95
CA GLU A 101 8.32 -6.65 -9.40
C GLU A 101 7.69 -5.28 -9.65
N PHE A 102 7.67 -4.46 -8.60
CA PHE A 102 7.09 -3.12 -8.63
C PHE A 102 8.22 -2.10 -8.47
N GLY A 103 8.44 -1.31 -9.52
CA GLY A 103 9.43 -0.24 -9.51
C GLY A 103 8.98 0.98 -8.70
N LYS A 104 9.94 1.74 -8.18
CA LYS A 104 9.67 2.99 -7.45
C LYS A 104 9.00 4.06 -8.32
N ASP A 105 9.15 3.97 -9.62
CA ASP A 105 8.53 4.80 -10.65
C ASP A 105 7.12 4.35 -11.04
N GLY A 106 6.59 3.30 -10.39
CA GLY A 106 5.28 2.73 -10.66
C GLY A 106 5.27 1.70 -11.79
N THR A 107 6.43 1.32 -12.33
CA THR A 107 6.54 0.23 -13.31
C THR A 107 6.20 -1.11 -12.69
N ILE A 108 5.62 -2.00 -13.49
CA ILE A 108 5.35 -3.40 -13.10
C ILE A 108 6.07 -4.28 -14.12
N ALA A 109 6.92 -5.18 -13.61
CA ALA A 109 7.67 -6.13 -14.41
C ALA A 109 7.43 -7.57 -13.94
N ILE A 110 7.54 -8.50 -14.89
CA ILE A 110 7.50 -9.95 -14.67
C ILE A 110 8.80 -10.51 -15.28
N PRO A 111 9.91 -10.49 -14.51
CA PRO A 111 11.18 -10.99 -15.00
C PRO A 111 11.19 -12.52 -15.05
N TRP A 112 11.79 -13.08 -16.10
CA TRP A 112 12.05 -14.52 -16.15
C TRP A 112 12.96 -14.94 -14.99
N ARG A 113 12.61 -16.05 -14.36
CA ARG A 113 13.40 -16.70 -13.30
C ARG A 113 13.43 -18.20 -13.60
N ASP A 114 14.62 -18.78 -13.72
CA ASP A 114 14.77 -20.23 -13.87
C ASP A 114 14.32 -20.99 -12.61
N SER A 115 14.53 -20.37 -11.47
CA SER A 115 14.02 -20.79 -10.17
C SER A 115 13.88 -19.61 -9.22
N TRP A 116 12.96 -19.70 -8.29
CA TRP A 116 12.79 -18.72 -7.22
C TRP A 116 12.09 -19.37 -6.02
N ASP A 117 12.30 -18.81 -4.83
CA ASP A 117 11.69 -19.31 -3.59
C ASP A 117 10.70 -18.27 -3.05
N PRO A 118 9.39 -18.57 -2.95
CA PRO A 118 8.39 -17.65 -2.44
C PRO A 118 8.59 -17.25 -0.98
N ARG A 119 9.44 -17.98 -0.24
CA ARG A 119 9.78 -17.62 1.15
C ARG A 119 10.77 -16.45 1.18
N THR A 120 11.71 -16.40 0.24
CA THR A 120 12.83 -15.44 0.21
C THR A 120 12.68 -14.35 -0.86
N GLN A 121 11.85 -14.56 -1.88
CA GLN A 121 11.66 -13.61 -3.01
C GLN A 121 11.31 -12.20 -2.56
N TRP A 122 10.56 -12.09 -1.48
CA TRP A 122 10.14 -10.81 -0.89
C TRP A 122 10.82 -10.55 0.47
N GLU A 123 11.96 -11.16 0.74
CA GLU A 123 12.86 -10.77 1.83
C GLU A 123 13.39 -9.37 1.53
N GLY A 124 13.05 -8.41 2.39
CA GLY A 124 13.37 -6.98 2.15
C GLY A 124 12.13 -6.09 2.07
N GLN A 125 10.91 -6.63 1.92
CA GLN A 125 9.71 -5.99 2.44
C GLN A 125 9.84 -6.05 3.96
N GLY A 126 9.84 -4.89 4.60
CA GLY A 126 10.19 -4.80 6.00
C GLY A 126 9.25 -5.62 6.89
N ASP A 127 9.81 -6.26 7.88
CA ASP A 127 9.07 -6.90 8.97
C ASP A 127 9.35 -6.16 10.28
N PHE A 128 8.30 -5.88 11.03
CA PHE A 128 8.43 -5.34 12.38
C PHE A 128 7.59 -6.18 13.33
N SER A 129 8.22 -6.72 14.34
CA SER A 129 7.60 -7.67 15.26
C SER A 129 8.10 -7.48 16.70
N ALA A 130 7.35 -8.04 17.66
CA ALA A 130 7.77 -8.11 19.06
C ALA A 130 8.61 -9.37 19.26
N GLY A 131 9.83 -9.19 19.75
CA GLY A 131 10.71 -10.27 20.18
C GLY A 131 10.69 -10.43 21.71
N LYS A 132 11.50 -11.35 22.23
CA LYS A 132 11.66 -11.56 23.67
C LYS A 132 12.44 -10.39 24.29
N GLY A 133 11.70 -9.43 24.88
CA GLY A 133 12.27 -8.25 25.55
C GLY A 133 12.77 -7.15 24.61
N THR A 134 12.47 -7.21 23.32
CA THR A 134 12.86 -6.18 22.34
C THR A 134 11.91 -6.17 21.15
N PHE A 135 11.93 -5.10 20.36
CA PHE A 135 11.36 -5.13 19.02
C PHE A 135 12.36 -5.68 18.03
N LEU A 136 11.86 -6.26 16.96
CA LEU A 136 12.65 -6.78 15.85
C LEU A 136 12.26 -6.03 14.56
N LEU A 137 13.26 -5.54 13.84
CA LEU A 137 13.11 -4.98 12.50
C LEU A 137 13.88 -5.90 11.54
N ASN A 138 13.18 -6.53 10.62
CA ASN A 138 13.76 -7.53 9.71
C ASN A 138 14.51 -8.64 10.47
N GLY A 139 13.93 -9.12 11.56
CA GLY A 139 14.49 -10.16 12.42
C GLY A 139 15.65 -9.72 13.31
N LYS A 140 16.08 -8.46 13.27
CA LYS A 140 17.20 -7.92 14.09
C LYS A 140 16.67 -7.06 15.23
N PRO A 141 17.29 -7.08 16.42
CA PRO A 141 16.93 -6.20 17.51
C PRO A 141 16.88 -4.72 17.09
N PHE A 142 15.78 -4.06 17.42
CA PHE A 142 15.55 -2.67 17.06
C PHE A 142 15.07 -1.86 18.26
N VAL A 143 15.80 -0.80 18.58
CA VAL A 143 15.41 0.15 19.64
C VAL A 143 14.74 1.34 19.01
N ILE A 144 13.45 1.54 19.30
CA ILE A 144 12.72 2.73 18.86
C ILE A 144 13.23 3.95 19.63
N LYS A 145 13.68 4.97 18.90
CA LYS A 145 13.99 6.30 19.39
C LYS A 145 13.09 7.28 18.66
N ALA A 146 11.93 7.56 19.23
CA ALA A 146 10.89 8.35 18.57
C ALA A 146 10.91 9.81 19.00
N ALA A 147 10.68 10.70 18.05
CA ALA A 147 10.26 12.06 18.28
C ALA A 147 8.80 12.21 17.87
N GLU A 148 8.02 12.97 18.63
CA GLU A 148 6.64 13.29 18.29
C GLU A 148 6.59 14.57 17.46
N LEU A 149 6.03 14.47 16.23
CA LEU A 149 5.81 15.61 15.34
C LEU A 149 4.34 15.65 14.91
N HIS A 150 3.70 16.78 15.16
CA HIS A 150 2.31 17.02 14.78
C HIS A 150 2.29 17.79 13.44
N TYR A 151 2.19 17.08 12.32
CA TYR A 151 2.22 17.70 10.98
C TYR A 151 1.20 18.84 10.80
N PRO A 152 -0.03 18.80 11.37
CA PRO A 152 -0.96 19.92 11.22
C PRO A 152 -0.52 21.22 11.94
N ARG A 153 0.36 21.12 12.94
CA ARG A 153 0.94 22.27 13.66
C ARG A 153 2.17 22.86 13.01
N ILE A 154 2.80 22.12 12.08
CA ILE A 154 4.05 22.52 11.43
C ILE A 154 3.71 22.95 10.01
N PRO A 155 3.98 24.18 9.58
CA PRO A 155 3.75 24.56 8.18
C PRO A 155 4.41 23.56 7.22
N LYS A 156 3.69 23.11 6.19
CA LYS A 156 4.13 22.04 5.26
C LYS A 156 5.55 22.27 4.71
N ALA A 157 5.91 23.52 4.43
CA ALA A 157 7.25 23.91 3.94
C ALA A 157 8.40 23.54 4.90
N TYR A 158 8.10 23.30 6.18
CA TYR A 158 9.11 22.93 7.18
C TYR A 158 9.10 21.45 7.58
N TRP A 159 8.19 20.63 7.05
CA TRP A 159 8.10 19.22 7.43
C TRP A 159 9.41 18.47 7.24
N ASP A 160 10.00 18.54 6.06
CA ASP A 160 11.26 17.88 5.74
C ASP A 160 12.40 18.36 6.66
N GLN A 161 12.49 19.67 6.90
CA GLN A 161 13.48 20.22 7.83
C GLN A 161 13.31 19.67 9.24
N ARG A 162 12.07 19.59 9.77
CA ARG A 162 11.82 19.11 11.14
C ARG A 162 12.16 17.62 11.27
N ILE A 163 11.82 16.82 10.27
CA ILE A 163 12.19 15.40 10.23
C ILE A 163 13.71 15.23 10.22
N LYS A 164 14.43 15.99 9.41
CA LYS A 164 15.91 16.01 9.38
C LYS A 164 16.54 16.40 10.71
N LEU A 165 15.96 17.36 11.42
CA LEU A 165 16.44 17.75 12.75
C LEU A 165 16.25 16.60 13.76
N CYS A 166 15.11 15.90 13.74
CA CYS A 166 14.91 14.73 14.59
C CYS A 166 15.94 13.62 14.29
N LYS A 167 16.21 13.37 13.00
CA LYS A 167 17.25 12.41 12.59
C LYS A 167 18.63 12.83 13.08
N ALA A 168 18.99 14.12 12.97
CA ALA A 168 20.27 14.64 13.44
C ALA A 168 20.45 14.51 14.97
N LEU A 169 19.37 14.52 15.74
CA LEU A 169 19.34 14.22 17.18
C LEU A 169 19.45 12.73 17.51
N GLY A 170 19.58 11.86 16.52
CA GLY A 170 19.71 10.41 16.69
C GLY A 170 18.38 9.65 16.81
N MET A 171 17.26 10.29 16.47
CA MET A 171 15.97 9.62 16.37
C MET A 171 15.94 8.76 15.11
N ASN A 172 15.19 7.66 15.15
CA ASN A 172 14.98 6.76 14.02
C ASN A 172 13.49 6.59 13.66
N THR A 173 12.60 7.21 14.45
CA THR A 173 11.15 7.05 14.31
C THR A 173 10.46 8.38 14.60
N ILE A 174 9.42 8.68 13.83
CA ILE A 174 8.50 9.78 14.11
C ILE A 174 7.19 9.19 14.61
N CYS A 175 6.73 9.66 15.77
CA CYS A 175 5.40 9.40 16.28
C CYS A 175 4.49 10.56 15.87
N LEU A 176 3.37 10.29 15.23
CA LEU A 176 2.45 11.33 14.76
C LEU A 176 1.00 11.03 15.10
N TYR A 177 0.26 12.06 15.46
CA TYR A 177 -1.19 12.02 15.62
C TYR A 177 -1.91 12.41 14.33
N VAL A 178 -3.07 11.80 14.11
CA VAL A 178 -4.04 12.23 13.10
C VAL A 178 -5.18 12.96 13.81
N PHE A 179 -5.29 14.25 13.60
CA PHE A 179 -6.29 15.09 14.25
C PHE A 179 -7.61 15.03 13.48
N TRP A 180 -8.59 14.32 13.96
CA TRP A 180 -9.86 14.11 13.27
C TRP A 180 -10.51 15.43 12.84
N ASN A 181 -10.59 16.43 13.74
CA ASN A 181 -11.21 17.72 13.43
C ASN A 181 -10.47 18.54 12.37
N SER A 182 -9.19 18.23 12.10
CA SER A 182 -8.44 18.85 11.00
C SER A 182 -8.77 18.23 9.64
N HIS A 183 -9.17 16.97 9.64
CA HIS A 183 -9.43 16.19 8.43
C HIS A 183 -10.91 16.15 8.05
N GLU A 184 -11.84 16.27 9.01
CA GLU A 184 -13.29 16.20 8.78
C GLU A 184 -13.98 17.42 9.41
N SER A 185 -13.92 18.54 8.73
CA SER A 185 -14.52 19.81 9.19
C SER A 185 -16.05 19.76 9.21
N GLN A 186 -16.66 18.92 8.39
CA GLN A 186 -18.08 18.62 8.32
C GLN A 186 -18.29 17.11 8.14
N PRO A 187 -19.40 16.54 8.64
CA PRO A 187 -19.65 15.10 8.54
C PRO A 187 -19.53 14.57 7.11
N GLY A 188 -18.60 13.63 6.89
CA GLY A 188 -18.37 12.97 5.60
C GLY A 188 -17.54 13.79 4.60
N VAL A 189 -17.08 14.99 4.96
CA VAL A 189 -16.23 15.81 4.09
C VAL A 189 -14.81 15.75 4.60
N PHE A 190 -13.99 14.92 3.96
CA PHE A 190 -12.60 14.69 4.34
C PHE A 190 -11.63 15.53 3.51
N ASP A 191 -10.59 16.05 4.18
CA ASP A 191 -9.46 16.74 3.56
C ASP A 191 -8.14 16.09 4.00
N PHE A 192 -7.45 15.48 3.06
CA PHE A 192 -6.10 14.92 3.20
C PHE A 192 -5.13 15.61 2.23
N THR A 193 -5.31 16.91 1.98
CA THR A 193 -4.49 17.69 1.05
C THR A 193 -3.73 18.82 1.75
N GLY A 194 -2.76 19.40 1.07
CA GLY A 194 -2.05 20.57 1.57
C GLY A 194 -1.44 20.36 2.95
N GLN A 195 -1.89 21.11 3.96
CA GLN A 195 -1.44 21.02 5.35
C GLN A 195 -1.90 19.73 6.04
N ASN A 196 -2.95 19.08 5.51
CA ASN A 196 -3.52 17.84 6.03
C ASN A 196 -3.03 16.59 5.29
N ASP A 197 -2.01 16.69 4.43
CA ASP A 197 -1.51 15.59 3.61
C ASP A 197 -0.71 14.59 4.44
N LEU A 198 -1.41 13.71 5.14
CA LEU A 198 -0.86 12.64 5.98
C LEU A 198 0.08 11.73 5.19
N ALA A 199 -0.32 11.34 3.99
CA ALA A 199 0.46 10.42 3.18
C ALA A 199 1.79 11.07 2.75
N GLU A 200 1.80 12.35 2.39
CA GLU A 200 3.03 13.07 2.07
C GLU A 200 3.96 13.20 3.27
N PHE A 201 3.41 13.47 4.46
CA PHE A 201 4.23 13.53 5.67
C PHE A 201 4.91 12.17 5.95
N CYS A 202 4.19 11.05 5.79
CA CYS A 202 4.77 9.72 5.91
C CYS A 202 5.83 9.44 4.82
N ARG A 203 5.61 9.88 3.57
CA ARG A 203 6.61 9.77 2.49
C ARG A 203 7.89 10.54 2.81
N LEU A 204 7.77 11.75 3.35
CA LEU A 204 8.93 12.54 3.79
C LEU A 204 9.70 11.84 4.93
N CYS A 205 9.02 11.20 5.87
CA CYS A 205 9.68 10.37 6.89
C CYS A 205 10.49 9.26 6.22
N GLN A 206 9.90 8.52 5.28
CA GLN A 206 10.58 7.45 4.54
C GLN A 206 11.79 7.94 3.74
N GLN A 207 11.66 9.06 3.03
CA GLN A 207 12.76 9.67 2.26
C GLN A 207 13.95 10.07 3.14
N ASN A 208 13.69 10.34 4.41
CA ASN A 208 14.70 10.64 5.41
C ASN A 208 15.13 9.43 6.24
N ASP A 209 14.81 8.19 5.83
CA ASP A 209 15.08 6.94 6.54
C ASP A 209 14.55 6.96 7.99
N MET A 210 13.38 7.53 8.20
CA MET A 210 12.69 7.56 9.49
C MET A 210 11.46 6.64 9.42
N TYR A 211 11.30 5.80 10.42
CA TYR A 211 10.08 5.01 10.61
C TYR A 211 8.96 5.87 11.20
N VAL A 212 7.74 5.34 11.15
CA VAL A 212 6.54 6.04 11.64
C VAL A 212 5.77 5.16 12.63
N ILE A 213 5.37 5.75 13.75
CA ILE A 213 4.31 5.25 14.61
C ILE A 213 3.09 6.12 14.36
N LEU A 214 2.06 5.54 13.77
CA LEU A 214 0.81 6.23 13.46
C LEU A 214 -0.15 6.15 14.65
N ARG A 215 -0.71 7.28 15.05
CA ARG A 215 -1.73 7.38 16.12
C ARG A 215 -3.00 8.01 15.54
N PRO A 216 -3.89 7.17 14.95
CA PRO A 216 -5.04 7.69 14.18
C PRO A 216 -6.11 8.37 15.04
N GLY A 217 -6.10 8.19 16.32
CA GLY A 217 -7.14 8.68 17.22
C GLY A 217 -8.14 7.58 17.57
N PRO A 218 -9.43 7.88 17.78
CA PRO A 218 -10.16 9.11 17.46
C PRO A 218 -9.89 10.31 18.37
N TYR A 219 -9.54 10.08 19.64
CA TYR A 219 -9.14 11.11 20.59
C TYR A 219 -7.63 11.14 20.72
N VAL A 220 -7.01 12.27 20.52
CA VAL A 220 -5.54 12.36 20.52
C VAL A 220 -4.98 13.16 21.70
N CYS A 221 -5.81 13.83 22.50
CA CYS A 221 -5.40 14.74 23.56
C CYS A 221 -4.49 15.87 23.02
N ALA A 222 -3.18 15.74 23.18
CA ALA A 222 -2.11 16.53 22.55
C ALA A 222 -2.24 18.05 22.69
N GLU A 223 -2.89 18.55 23.77
CA GLU A 223 -3.22 19.98 23.94
C GLU A 223 -3.86 20.57 22.65
N TRP A 224 -4.74 19.80 22.03
CA TRP A 224 -5.50 20.18 20.85
C TRP A 224 -6.98 20.34 21.19
N GLU A 225 -7.67 21.24 20.47
CA GLU A 225 -9.08 21.52 20.70
C GLU A 225 -9.92 20.23 20.72
N MET A 226 -10.74 20.03 21.76
CA MET A 226 -11.54 18.82 22.02
C MET A 226 -10.74 17.50 21.92
N GLY A 227 -9.41 17.53 22.12
CA GLY A 227 -8.58 16.36 21.93
C GLY A 227 -8.58 15.80 20.50
N GLY A 228 -8.86 16.65 19.51
CA GLY A 228 -8.94 16.28 18.10
C GLY A 228 -10.33 15.86 17.62
N LEU A 229 -11.33 15.74 18.51
CA LEU A 229 -12.68 15.37 18.09
C LEU A 229 -13.36 16.53 17.35
N PRO A 230 -14.11 16.28 16.26
CA PRO A 230 -14.83 17.32 15.55
C PRO A 230 -15.99 17.93 16.38
N TRP A 231 -16.09 19.25 16.38
CA TRP A 231 -17.14 20.00 17.07
C TRP A 231 -18.55 19.60 16.68
N TRP A 232 -18.77 19.19 15.42
CA TRP A 232 -20.07 18.82 14.90
C TRP A 232 -20.65 17.55 15.55
N LEU A 233 -19.85 16.73 16.20
CA LEU A 233 -20.33 15.61 17.01
C LEU A 233 -21.30 16.08 18.10
N LEU A 234 -21.03 17.24 18.70
CA LEU A 234 -21.86 17.83 19.75
C LEU A 234 -23.25 18.26 19.30
N LYS A 235 -23.52 18.31 17.97
CA LYS A 235 -24.88 18.53 17.45
C LYS A 235 -25.82 17.35 17.72
N LYS A 236 -25.29 16.17 17.94
CA LYS A 236 -26.07 14.99 18.31
C LYS A 236 -26.45 15.12 19.78
N LYS A 237 -27.75 15.28 20.06
CA LYS A 237 -28.26 15.35 21.44
C LYS A 237 -27.91 14.07 22.19
N ASP A 238 -27.49 14.23 23.43
CA ASP A 238 -27.16 13.14 24.37
C ASP A 238 -26.00 12.21 23.87
N ILE A 239 -25.13 12.70 22.99
CA ILE A 239 -23.95 11.96 22.57
C ILE A 239 -23.01 11.72 23.75
N ARG A 240 -22.45 10.52 23.83
CA ARG A 240 -21.40 10.15 24.78
C ARG A 240 -20.10 9.94 24.03
N LEU A 241 -19.22 10.93 24.10
CA LEU A 241 -17.91 10.88 23.45
C LEU A 241 -16.98 9.96 24.22
N ARG A 242 -16.09 9.27 23.52
CA ARG A 242 -15.09 8.33 24.07
C ARG A 242 -15.71 7.13 24.80
N GLU A 243 -16.93 6.80 24.45
CA GLU A 243 -17.67 5.64 24.95
C GLU A 243 -18.25 4.84 23.77
N SER A 244 -18.81 3.67 24.06
CA SER A 244 -19.50 2.83 23.07
C SER A 244 -20.88 3.40 22.69
N ASP A 245 -20.99 4.70 22.45
CA ASP A 245 -22.17 5.34 21.89
C ASP A 245 -22.32 4.93 20.41
N PRO A 246 -23.46 4.40 19.97
CA PRO A 246 -23.60 3.86 18.61
C PRO A 246 -23.31 4.88 17.51
N TYR A 247 -23.74 6.15 17.68
CA TYR A 247 -23.47 7.19 16.70
C TYR A 247 -22.00 7.59 16.71
N PHE A 248 -21.40 7.75 17.90
CA PHE A 248 -19.98 8.06 18.02
C PHE A 248 -19.14 6.97 17.35
N MET A 249 -19.40 5.69 17.65
CA MET A 249 -18.66 4.57 17.06
C MET A 249 -18.84 4.44 15.56
N GLU A 250 -20.04 4.73 15.02
CA GLU A 250 -20.25 4.79 13.57
C GLU A 250 -19.36 5.87 12.92
N ARG A 251 -19.33 7.07 13.50
CA ARG A 251 -18.51 8.17 12.97
C ARG A 251 -17.01 7.89 13.09
N VAL A 252 -16.59 7.29 14.18
CA VAL A 252 -15.20 6.81 14.37
C VAL A 252 -14.83 5.82 13.27
N GLY A 253 -15.66 4.83 12.99
CA GLY A 253 -15.38 3.84 11.95
C GLY A 253 -15.25 4.45 10.55
N ILE A 254 -16.05 5.48 10.25
CA ILE A 254 -15.95 6.20 8.96
C ILE A 254 -14.64 6.98 8.88
N PHE A 255 -14.25 7.67 9.96
CA PHE A 255 -13.00 8.41 10.02
C PHE A 255 -11.78 7.48 9.92
N GLU A 256 -11.74 6.43 10.74
CA GLU A 256 -10.63 5.45 10.74
C GLU A 256 -10.46 4.79 9.36
N LYS A 257 -11.57 4.50 8.67
CA LYS A 257 -11.53 4.00 7.30
C LYS A 257 -10.91 5.01 6.35
N ALA A 258 -11.30 6.28 6.43
CA ALA A 258 -10.74 7.34 5.58
C ALA A 258 -9.23 7.51 5.81
N VAL A 259 -8.77 7.45 7.08
CA VAL A 259 -7.33 7.46 7.42
C VAL A 259 -6.62 6.24 6.86
N ALA A 260 -7.19 5.04 7.04
CA ALA A 260 -6.61 3.80 6.55
C ALA A 260 -6.43 3.81 5.02
N GLU A 261 -7.38 4.37 4.28
CA GLU A 261 -7.30 4.51 2.81
C GLU A 261 -6.11 5.38 2.37
N GLN A 262 -5.67 6.36 3.20
CA GLN A 262 -4.49 7.18 2.89
C GLN A 262 -3.17 6.44 3.08
N VAL A 263 -3.10 5.53 4.04
CA VAL A 263 -1.82 4.97 4.51
C VAL A 263 -1.71 3.44 4.40
N ALA A 264 -2.72 2.74 3.90
CA ALA A 264 -2.72 1.27 3.81
C ALA A 264 -1.51 0.71 3.02
N GLY A 265 -1.08 1.39 1.96
CA GLY A 265 0.10 1.04 1.18
C GLY A 265 1.44 1.44 1.83
N MET A 266 1.42 2.08 3.00
CA MET A 266 2.60 2.67 3.62
C MET A 266 3.07 1.93 4.88
N THR A 267 2.48 0.78 5.19
CA THR A 267 2.97 -0.07 6.28
C THR A 267 4.32 -0.70 5.91
N ILE A 268 5.09 -1.09 6.92
CA ILE A 268 6.42 -1.68 6.72
C ILE A 268 6.36 -2.94 5.84
N GLN A 269 5.31 -3.75 5.96
CA GLN A 269 5.06 -4.92 5.12
C GLN A 269 4.84 -4.56 3.65
N ASN A 270 4.37 -3.35 3.38
CA ASN A 270 4.17 -2.80 2.04
C ASN A 270 5.37 -1.97 1.54
N GLY A 271 6.50 -2.03 2.26
CA GLY A 271 7.70 -1.26 1.94
C GLY A 271 7.64 0.21 2.36
N GLY A 272 6.63 0.60 3.13
CA GLY A 272 6.48 1.95 3.67
C GLY A 272 7.15 2.15 5.03
N PRO A 273 7.06 3.35 5.61
CA PRO A 273 7.74 3.68 6.86
C PRO A 273 6.96 3.30 8.13
N ILE A 274 5.66 2.96 8.03
CA ILE A 274 4.80 2.74 9.21
C ILE A 274 5.09 1.37 9.81
N ILE A 275 5.69 1.36 11.00
CA ILE A 275 6.05 0.14 11.76
C ILE A 275 5.03 -0.22 12.82
N MET A 276 4.24 0.74 13.28
CA MET A 276 3.29 0.54 14.37
C MET A 276 2.09 1.48 14.23
N VAL A 277 0.93 1.00 14.64
CA VAL A 277 -0.28 1.81 14.82
C VAL A 277 -0.69 1.72 16.28
N GLN A 278 -0.87 2.87 16.91
CA GLN A 278 -1.38 2.93 18.29
C GLN A 278 -2.90 3.01 18.23
N VAL A 279 -3.56 2.08 18.90
CA VAL A 279 -5.02 2.09 19.11
C VAL A 279 -5.32 2.84 20.41
N GLU A 280 -6.33 3.72 20.36
CA GLU A 280 -6.84 4.46 21.54
C GLU A 280 -8.04 3.71 22.13
#